data_e3b90525e4eaf68619d00b85d08f31c8
#
_entry.id   e3b90525e4eaf68619d00b85d08f31c8
#
_cell.length_a   1.000
_cell.length_b   1.000
_cell.length_c   1.000
_cell.angle_alpha   90.00
_cell.angle_beta   90.00
_cell.angle_gamma   90.00
#
_symmetry.space_group_name_H-M   'P 1'
#
loop_
_entity.id
_entity.type
_entity.pdbx_description
1 polymer ?
#
loop_
_entity_poly.entity_id
_entity_poly.type
_entity_poly.pdbx_seq_one_letter_code
_entity_poly.pdbx_strand_id
1 'polypeptide(L)'
;MTKYQAGGPRRRYEIPLLVVAVAAAGLNLRAAITSLPPLFPDLQTQLHLSSATLSLLAATPVICFGVVSAFTAWLNRRYGEERILLVALVLLTAGLLLRGVAPGVMLFPGTALAASAIAVLNVLLSSMAKRRWPERAGLLLGIYLTTLSAGAILSSLLSVPLYRSSGSVQLALGVWALPAALAVLLWLPQLRYRAAGQAPAAADGTAPEADGAPAPARAGVKVYRYALTWQVTAFMGLQSLLYYAALSWLPTIFQDRGDSAVTAGNLLALMGVGNLATSLIVPVLAHRRPSQRGLVVPSLIGTAAGLAGSLWAPLGSAPFWVLVLGVSQGSCLGLAIFFMLARAPDAGVAASLSAFAQSVGYLVASAGPLVVGLLHSATGSWNLPLVLLLVLCAAELAAGLLAGRPLQLPSVTPPPAPEARNTTRVSGTG
;
A
#
# COMPACT_ATOMS: atom_id res chain seq x y z
N MET A 1 35.15 7.54 25.36
CA MET A 1 35.40 8.36 24.14
C MET A 1 35.67 7.39 22.99
N THR A 2 34.64 6.92 22.32
CA THR A 2 34.75 5.97 21.18
C THR A 2 34.77 6.80 19.90
N LYS A 3 35.90 6.74 19.18
CA LYS A 3 36.18 7.44 17.93
C LYS A 3 35.07 7.08 16.88
N TYR A 4 34.29 8.08 16.48
CA TYR A 4 33.46 8.07 15.29
C TYR A 4 34.40 7.85 14.08
N GLN A 5 34.43 6.63 13.52
CA GLN A 5 35.08 6.39 12.25
C GLN A 5 34.28 7.10 11.16
N ALA A 6 34.78 8.23 10.70
CA ALA A 6 34.25 8.92 9.53
C ALA A 6 34.26 7.96 8.34
N GLY A 7 33.10 7.58 7.88
CA GLY A 7 32.93 6.71 6.72
C GLY A 7 33.60 7.31 5.49
N GLY A 8 34.41 6.51 4.79
CA GLY A 8 35.15 6.92 3.60
C GLY A 8 34.24 7.49 2.49
N PRO A 9 34.81 8.16 1.48
CA PRO A 9 34.07 8.92 0.45
C PRO A 9 33.00 8.12 -0.29
N ARG A 10 33.08 6.80 -0.33
CA ARG A 10 32.05 5.91 -0.91
C ARG A 10 30.70 5.99 -0.19
N ARG A 11 30.65 6.07 1.14
CA ARG A 11 29.37 6.20 1.91
C ARG A 11 28.63 7.52 1.64
N ARG A 12 29.34 8.56 1.21
CA ARG A 12 28.79 9.90 1.03
C ARG A 12 27.81 9.99 -0.16
N TYR A 13 27.98 9.15 -1.19
CA TYR A 13 27.12 9.10 -2.39
C TYR A 13 26.08 7.96 -2.37
N GLU A 14 26.29 6.92 -1.57
CA GLU A 14 25.38 5.78 -1.47
C GLU A 14 24.00 6.20 -0.97
N ILE A 15 23.97 7.11 -0.01
CA ILE A 15 22.78 7.56 0.68
C ILE A 15 21.85 8.37 -0.23
N PRO A 16 22.31 9.44 -0.87
CA PRO A 16 21.47 10.21 -1.79
C PRO A 16 20.94 9.37 -2.95
N LEU A 17 21.76 8.49 -3.50
CA LEU A 17 21.37 7.62 -4.60
C LEU A 17 20.28 6.62 -4.19
N LEU A 18 20.38 6.05 -2.98
CA LEU A 18 19.33 5.17 -2.45
C LEU A 18 18.01 5.92 -2.23
N VAL A 19 18.07 7.13 -1.69
CA VAL A 19 16.87 7.98 -1.50
C VAL A 19 16.20 8.26 -2.85
N VAL A 20 16.97 8.63 -3.86
CA VAL A 20 16.45 8.90 -5.21
C VAL A 20 15.88 7.62 -5.84
N ALA A 21 16.55 6.48 -5.69
CA ALA A 21 16.07 5.20 -6.21
C ALA A 21 14.77 4.75 -5.54
N VAL A 22 14.64 4.90 -4.21
CA VAL A 22 13.41 4.62 -3.46
C VAL A 22 12.29 5.58 -3.87
N ALA A 23 12.58 6.86 -4.04
CA ALA A 23 11.63 7.86 -4.50
C ALA A 23 11.11 7.55 -5.91
N ALA A 24 12.01 7.23 -6.83
CA ALA A 24 11.67 6.84 -8.20
C ALA A 24 10.84 5.55 -8.24
N ALA A 25 11.21 4.54 -7.46
CA ALA A 25 10.42 3.33 -7.32
C ALA A 25 9.03 3.63 -6.76
N GLY A 26 8.94 4.37 -5.64
CA GLY A 26 7.67 4.74 -4.99
C GLY A 26 6.69 5.44 -5.94
N LEU A 27 7.17 6.40 -6.72
CA LEU A 27 6.36 7.13 -7.70
C LEU A 27 5.66 6.17 -8.69
N ASN A 28 6.36 5.16 -9.16
CA ASN A 28 5.83 4.23 -10.15
C ASN A 28 4.77 3.27 -9.62
N LEU A 29 4.81 2.93 -8.31
CA LEU A 29 3.92 1.90 -7.75
C LEU A 29 2.44 2.28 -7.81
N ARG A 30 2.12 3.56 -7.68
CA ARG A 30 0.74 4.04 -7.78
C ARG A 30 0.41 4.58 -9.15
N ALA A 31 1.36 5.23 -9.84
CA ALA A 31 1.15 5.75 -11.19
C ALA A 31 0.66 4.68 -12.16
N ALA A 32 1.24 3.47 -12.09
CA ALA A 32 0.84 2.33 -12.90
C ALA A 32 -0.64 1.92 -12.74
N ILE A 33 -1.21 2.13 -11.56
CA ILE A 33 -2.60 1.75 -11.24
C ILE A 33 -3.55 2.92 -11.54
N THR A 34 -3.24 4.10 -11.05
CA THR A 34 -4.13 5.27 -11.11
C THR A 34 -4.19 5.93 -12.48
N SER A 35 -3.30 5.54 -13.40
CA SER A 35 -3.34 5.98 -14.81
C SER A 35 -4.50 5.39 -15.62
N LEU A 36 -5.06 4.26 -15.21
CA LEU A 36 -6.11 3.53 -15.95
C LEU A 36 -7.53 4.10 -15.74
N PRO A 37 -8.02 4.32 -14.48
CA PRO A 37 -9.41 4.65 -14.24
C PRO A 37 -9.95 5.87 -15.00
N PRO A 38 -9.21 6.99 -15.14
CA PRO A 38 -9.71 8.13 -15.91
C PRO A 38 -9.92 7.85 -17.40
N LEU A 39 -9.28 6.80 -17.93
CA LEU A 39 -9.35 6.38 -19.35
C LEU A 39 -10.36 5.22 -19.56
N PHE A 40 -11.08 4.74 -18.55
CA PHE A 40 -11.99 3.60 -18.70
C PHE A 40 -13.05 3.79 -19.79
N PRO A 41 -13.75 4.95 -19.90
CA PRO A 41 -14.71 5.15 -20.98
C PRO A 41 -14.06 5.14 -22.37
N ASP A 42 -12.88 5.72 -22.52
CA ASP A 42 -12.13 5.72 -23.79
C ASP A 42 -11.64 4.32 -24.13
N LEU A 43 -11.15 3.54 -23.16
CA LEU A 43 -10.76 2.13 -23.35
C LEU A 43 -11.95 1.25 -23.75
N GLN A 44 -13.11 1.50 -23.13
CA GLN A 44 -14.34 0.77 -23.45
C GLN A 44 -14.75 0.99 -24.90
N THR A 45 -14.73 2.22 -25.37
CA THR A 45 -15.13 2.56 -26.74
C THR A 45 -14.11 2.11 -27.78
N GLN A 46 -12.81 2.35 -27.55
CA GLN A 46 -11.75 2.04 -28.53
C GLN A 46 -11.41 0.54 -28.64
N LEU A 47 -11.45 -0.17 -27.52
CA LEU A 47 -11.11 -1.59 -27.47
C LEU A 47 -12.35 -2.49 -27.41
N HIS A 48 -13.56 -1.91 -27.52
CA HIS A 48 -14.84 -2.63 -27.43
C HIS A 48 -14.94 -3.53 -26.19
N LEU A 49 -14.44 -3.04 -25.03
CA LEU A 49 -14.43 -3.80 -23.80
C LEU A 49 -15.83 -3.76 -23.13
N SER A 50 -16.26 -4.89 -22.60
CA SER A 50 -17.47 -4.91 -21.78
C SER A 50 -17.22 -4.28 -20.42
N SER A 51 -18.28 -3.77 -19.75
CA SER A 51 -18.19 -3.24 -18.40
C SER A 51 -17.70 -4.30 -17.39
N ALA A 52 -18.04 -5.58 -17.61
CA ALA A 52 -17.51 -6.69 -16.81
C ALA A 52 -16.00 -6.85 -16.98
N THR A 53 -15.48 -6.68 -18.20
CA THR A 53 -14.05 -6.71 -18.50
C THR A 53 -13.31 -5.57 -17.80
N LEU A 54 -13.87 -4.35 -17.80
CA LEU A 54 -13.29 -3.21 -17.07
C LEU A 54 -13.31 -3.44 -15.56
N SER A 55 -14.37 -4.04 -15.03
CA SER A 55 -14.48 -4.39 -13.61
C SER A 55 -13.39 -5.38 -13.19
N LEU A 56 -13.13 -6.40 -14.02
CA LEU A 56 -12.04 -7.35 -13.79
C LEU A 56 -10.66 -6.66 -13.91
N LEU A 57 -10.48 -5.78 -14.89
CA LEU A 57 -9.26 -4.98 -15.04
C LEU A 57 -8.98 -4.12 -13.80
N ALA A 58 -10.01 -3.47 -13.27
CA ALA A 58 -9.94 -2.67 -12.05
C ALA A 58 -9.59 -3.49 -10.80
N ALA A 59 -10.09 -4.74 -10.71
CA ALA A 59 -9.81 -5.64 -9.60
C ALA A 59 -8.42 -6.31 -9.70
N THR A 60 -7.89 -6.48 -10.91
CA THR A 60 -6.63 -7.20 -11.16
C THR A 60 -5.46 -6.76 -10.28
N PRO A 61 -5.16 -5.44 -10.08
CA PRO A 61 -4.06 -5.03 -9.21
C PRO A 61 -4.25 -5.49 -7.76
N VAL A 62 -5.47 -5.41 -7.25
CA VAL A 62 -5.75 -5.74 -5.84
C VAL A 62 -5.70 -7.25 -5.60
N ILE A 63 -6.15 -8.05 -6.57
CA ILE A 63 -5.99 -9.51 -6.57
C ILE A 63 -4.50 -9.87 -6.54
N CYS A 64 -3.70 -9.26 -7.42
CA CYS A 64 -2.25 -9.48 -7.45
C CYS A 64 -1.59 -9.11 -6.12
N PHE A 65 -2.03 -8.04 -5.46
CA PHE A 65 -1.53 -7.66 -4.13
C PHE A 65 -1.82 -8.74 -3.09
N GLY A 66 -3.03 -9.27 -3.04
CA GLY A 66 -3.40 -10.32 -2.10
C GLY A 66 -2.58 -11.61 -2.30
N VAL A 67 -2.47 -12.06 -3.55
CA VAL A 67 -1.82 -13.32 -3.90
C VAL A 67 -0.30 -13.21 -3.83
N VAL A 68 0.31 -12.23 -4.52
CA VAL A 68 1.77 -12.18 -4.71
C VAL A 68 2.50 -11.75 -3.43
N SER A 69 1.88 -10.90 -2.59
CA SER A 69 2.49 -10.48 -1.32
C SER A 69 2.79 -11.67 -0.41
N ALA A 70 1.99 -12.73 -0.44
CA ALA A 70 2.20 -13.94 0.37
C ALA A 70 3.52 -14.67 0.00
N PHE A 71 3.93 -14.61 -1.26
CA PHE A 71 5.14 -15.26 -1.76
C PHE A 71 6.39 -14.39 -1.65
N THR A 72 6.25 -13.10 -1.41
CA THR A 72 7.37 -12.14 -1.42
C THR A 72 8.44 -12.48 -0.38
N ALA A 73 8.05 -12.92 0.81
CA ALA A 73 9.00 -13.32 1.86
C ALA A 73 9.82 -14.54 1.47
N TRP A 74 9.21 -15.51 0.78
CA TRP A 74 9.92 -16.69 0.28
C TRP A 74 10.89 -16.32 -0.84
N LEU A 75 10.47 -15.50 -1.81
CA LEU A 75 11.33 -14.96 -2.87
C LEU A 75 12.55 -14.25 -2.29
N ASN A 76 12.33 -13.38 -1.31
CA ASN A 76 13.38 -12.59 -0.66
C ASN A 76 14.44 -13.48 0.02
N ARG A 77 14.01 -14.54 0.73
CA ARG A 77 14.94 -15.50 1.37
C ARG A 77 15.77 -16.27 0.35
N ARG A 78 15.21 -16.60 -0.82
CA ARG A 78 15.87 -17.44 -1.83
C ARG A 78 16.87 -16.65 -2.72
N TYR A 79 16.53 -15.42 -3.11
CA TYR A 79 17.28 -14.68 -4.13
C TYR A 79 17.92 -13.39 -3.62
N GLY A 80 17.55 -12.95 -2.44
CA GLY A 80 18.02 -11.71 -1.83
C GLY A 80 17.26 -10.46 -2.30
N GLU A 81 17.18 -9.47 -1.42
CA GLU A 81 16.29 -8.32 -1.54
C GLU A 81 16.59 -7.43 -2.75
N GLU A 82 17.86 -7.08 -2.97
CA GLU A 82 18.25 -6.14 -4.04
C GLU A 82 17.99 -6.71 -5.44
N ARG A 83 18.24 -8.03 -5.61
CA ARG A 83 17.96 -8.70 -6.89
C ARG A 83 16.47 -8.77 -7.17
N ILE A 84 15.68 -9.12 -6.15
CA ILE A 84 14.22 -9.17 -6.30
C ILE A 84 13.64 -7.79 -6.57
N LEU A 85 14.14 -6.74 -5.92
CA LEU A 85 13.72 -5.36 -6.19
C LEU A 85 14.04 -4.96 -7.63
N LEU A 86 15.24 -5.27 -8.14
CA LEU A 86 15.57 -4.98 -9.54
C LEU A 86 14.68 -5.77 -10.51
N VAL A 87 14.52 -7.08 -10.29
CA VAL A 87 13.66 -7.92 -11.13
C VAL A 87 12.23 -7.38 -11.12
N ALA A 88 11.70 -7.01 -9.96
CA ALA A 88 10.37 -6.43 -9.86
C ALA A 88 10.25 -5.08 -10.61
N LEU A 89 11.27 -4.20 -10.56
CA LEU A 89 11.27 -2.96 -11.35
C LEU A 89 11.30 -3.23 -12.85
N VAL A 90 12.08 -4.22 -13.29
CA VAL A 90 12.11 -4.66 -14.69
C VAL A 90 10.76 -5.22 -15.12
N LEU A 91 10.15 -6.10 -14.32
CA LEU A 91 8.82 -6.65 -14.59
C LEU A 91 7.72 -5.56 -14.59
N LEU A 92 7.82 -4.56 -13.71
CA LEU A 92 6.94 -3.40 -13.73
C LEU A 92 7.07 -2.64 -15.05
N THR A 93 8.30 -2.35 -15.48
CA THR A 93 8.57 -1.66 -16.75
C THR A 93 8.04 -2.47 -17.94
N ALA A 94 8.33 -3.76 -17.96
CA ALA A 94 7.83 -4.67 -19.02
C ALA A 94 6.30 -4.72 -19.06
N GLY A 95 5.64 -4.82 -17.91
CA GLY A 95 4.18 -4.82 -17.82
C GLY A 95 3.55 -3.52 -18.36
N LEU A 96 4.16 -2.37 -18.04
CA LEU A 96 3.72 -1.07 -18.54
C LEU A 96 3.95 -0.92 -20.06
N LEU A 97 5.06 -1.41 -20.58
CA LEU A 97 5.34 -1.44 -22.02
C LEU A 97 4.35 -2.35 -22.76
N LEU A 98 4.14 -3.57 -22.28
CA LEU A 98 3.18 -4.51 -22.88
C LEU A 98 1.78 -3.91 -22.97
N ARG A 99 1.33 -3.26 -21.91
CA ARG A 99 0.06 -2.56 -21.85
C ARG A 99 -0.05 -1.40 -22.85
N GLY A 100 1.07 -0.72 -23.12
CA GLY A 100 1.14 0.39 -24.07
C GLY A 100 1.27 -0.08 -25.53
N VAL A 101 2.07 -1.12 -25.81
CA VAL A 101 2.36 -1.55 -27.19
C VAL A 101 1.15 -2.23 -27.84
N ALA A 102 0.45 -3.09 -27.12
CA ALA A 102 -0.67 -3.88 -27.66
C ALA A 102 -1.87 -3.91 -26.68
N PRO A 103 -2.55 -2.77 -26.44
CA PRO A 103 -3.59 -2.70 -25.40
C PRO A 103 -4.76 -3.66 -25.67
N GLY A 104 -5.10 -3.95 -26.91
CA GLY A 104 -6.18 -4.89 -27.23
C GLY A 104 -5.96 -6.32 -26.69
N VAL A 105 -4.71 -6.79 -26.61
CA VAL A 105 -4.38 -8.15 -26.18
C VAL A 105 -3.61 -8.14 -24.84
N MET A 106 -2.72 -7.19 -24.68
CA MET A 106 -1.76 -7.17 -23.56
C MET A 106 -2.18 -6.29 -22.38
N LEU A 107 -3.36 -5.67 -22.43
CA LEU A 107 -3.85 -4.80 -21.34
C LEU A 107 -3.95 -5.57 -20.01
N PHE A 108 -4.58 -6.75 -20.02
CA PHE A 108 -4.68 -7.60 -18.84
C PHE A 108 -3.35 -8.22 -18.42
N PRO A 109 -2.63 -8.94 -19.28
CA PRO A 109 -1.34 -9.52 -18.92
C PRO A 109 -0.34 -8.46 -18.45
N GLY A 110 -0.27 -7.32 -19.15
CA GLY A 110 0.60 -6.21 -18.77
C GLY A 110 0.21 -5.61 -17.42
N THR A 111 -1.08 -5.43 -17.16
CA THR A 111 -1.57 -4.92 -15.86
C THR A 111 -1.31 -5.92 -14.73
N ALA A 112 -1.54 -7.22 -14.95
CA ALA A 112 -1.28 -8.25 -13.95
C ALA A 112 0.22 -8.38 -13.65
N LEU A 113 1.08 -8.30 -14.67
CA LEU A 113 2.53 -8.33 -14.52
C LEU A 113 3.03 -7.11 -13.71
N ALA A 114 2.58 -5.91 -14.09
CA ALA A 114 2.91 -4.67 -13.38
C ALA A 114 2.42 -4.71 -11.93
N ALA A 115 1.18 -5.13 -11.68
CA ALA A 115 0.60 -5.22 -10.35
C ALA A 115 1.31 -6.27 -9.47
N SER A 116 1.70 -7.41 -10.03
CA SER A 116 2.50 -8.43 -9.33
C SER A 116 3.85 -7.88 -8.91
N ALA A 117 4.52 -7.15 -9.79
CA ALA A 117 5.77 -6.46 -9.49
C ALA A 117 5.59 -5.42 -8.38
N ILE A 118 4.51 -4.62 -8.44
CA ILE A 118 4.17 -3.62 -7.41
C ILE A 118 3.94 -4.30 -6.04
N ALA A 119 3.27 -5.45 -6.00
CA ALA A 119 3.06 -6.19 -4.75
C ALA A 119 4.39 -6.55 -4.07
N VAL A 120 5.37 -7.03 -4.84
CA VAL A 120 6.71 -7.34 -4.35
C VAL A 120 7.43 -6.07 -3.88
N LEU A 121 7.40 -5.01 -4.69
CA LEU A 121 8.06 -3.73 -4.38
C LEU A 121 7.50 -3.10 -3.09
N ASN A 122 6.19 -3.09 -2.89
CA ASN A 122 5.54 -2.55 -1.69
C ASN A 122 6.06 -3.22 -0.40
N VAL A 123 6.19 -4.54 -0.42
CA VAL A 123 6.66 -5.31 0.74
C VAL A 123 8.15 -5.06 0.98
N LEU A 124 8.97 -5.14 -0.06
CA LEU A 124 10.42 -5.08 0.08
C LEU A 124 10.96 -3.67 0.34
N LEU A 125 10.43 -2.63 -0.33
CA LEU A 125 10.88 -1.26 -0.11
C LEU A 125 10.62 -0.80 1.33
N SER A 126 9.47 -1.18 1.91
CA SER A 126 9.16 -0.86 3.30
C SER A 126 10.04 -1.60 4.30
N SER A 127 10.39 -2.87 4.03
CA SER A 127 11.28 -3.66 4.89
C SER A 127 12.74 -3.19 4.78
N MET A 128 13.20 -2.87 3.57
CA MET A 128 14.55 -2.39 3.30
C MET A 128 14.84 -1.07 4.03
N ALA A 129 13.88 -0.13 4.05
CA ALA A 129 14.03 1.14 4.74
C ALA A 129 14.37 0.94 6.23
N LYS A 130 13.70 -0.02 6.90
CA LYS A 130 13.93 -0.34 8.31
C LYS A 130 15.27 -1.03 8.55
N ARG A 131 15.75 -1.86 7.61
CA ARG A 131 16.99 -2.64 7.78
C ARG A 131 18.23 -1.83 7.45
N ARG A 132 18.24 -1.07 6.35
CA ARG A 132 19.43 -0.32 5.92
C ARG A 132 19.73 0.92 6.74
N TRP A 133 18.68 1.53 7.28
CA TRP A 133 18.82 2.75 8.09
C TRP A 133 17.81 2.81 9.21
N PRO A 134 17.99 2.05 10.27
CA PRO A 134 17.11 2.06 11.44
C PRO A 134 16.88 3.47 11.99
N GLU A 135 17.97 4.25 12.10
CA GLU A 135 17.96 5.63 12.62
C GLU A 135 17.17 6.63 11.74
N ARG A 136 17.05 6.34 10.43
CA ARG A 136 16.34 7.19 9.44
C ARG A 136 15.22 6.46 8.71
N ALA A 137 14.80 5.32 9.22
CA ALA A 137 13.74 4.52 8.61
C ALA A 137 12.45 5.32 8.42
N GLY A 138 12.10 6.18 9.38
CA GLY A 138 10.95 7.07 9.29
C GLY A 138 11.03 8.05 8.10
N LEU A 139 12.21 8.63 7.86
CA LEU A 139 12.44 9.53 6.72
C LEU A 139 12.29 8.79 5.38
N LEU A 140 12.91 7.62 5.24
CA LEU A 140 12.81 6.82 4.01
C LEU A 140 11.39 6.35 3.73
N LEU A 141 10.66 5.91 4.77
CA LEU A 141 9.25 5.56 4.66
C LEU A 141 8.39 6.77 4.31
N GLY A 142 8.67 7.94 4.89
CA GLY A 142 8.00 9.19 4.54
C GLY A 142 8.21 9.57 3.07
N ILE A 143 9.44 9.52 2.57
CA ILE A 143 9.77 9.75 1.16
C ILE A 143 9.05 8.74 0.26
N TYR A 144 9.10 7.47 0.61
CA TYR A 144 8.42 6.41 -0.12
C TYR A 144 6.89 6.65 -0.22
N LEU A 145 6.22 6.93 0.89
CA LEU A 145 4.78 7.18 0.93
C LEU A 145 4.40 8.47 0.19
N THR A 146 5.20 9.51 0.32
CA THR A 146 4.99 10.79 -0.38
C THR A 146 5.13 10.61 -1.89
N THR A 147 6.19 9.94 -2.35
CA THR A 147 6.41 9.71 -3.79
C THR A 147 5.40 8.74 -4.39
N LEU A 148 4.97 7.73 -3.63
CA LEU A 148 3.88 6.84 -4.01
C LEU A 148 2.58 7.62 -4.26
N SER A 149 2.23 8.54 -3.37
CA SER A 149 1.05 9.39 -3.52
C SER A 149 1.22 10.43 -4.64
N ALA A 150 2.41 11.01 -4.77
CA ALA A 150 2.73 11.90 -5.88
C ALA A 150 2.56 11.22 -7.24
N GLY A 151 2.98 9.96 -7.36
CA GLY A 151 2.76 9.13 -8.54
C GLY A 151 1.28 8.93 -8.86
N ALA A 152 0.45 8.68 -7.84
CA ALA A 152 -1.00 8.57 -8.00
C ALA A 152 -1.62 9.88 -8.51
N ILE A 153 -1.26 11.00 -7.90
CA ILE A 153 -1.75 12.33 -8.25
C ILE A 153 -1.34 12.69 -9.69
N LEU A 154 -0.05 12.55 -10.01
CA LEU A 154 0.48 12.88 -11.33
C LEU A 154 -0.16 12.04 -12.44
N SER A 155 -0.33 10.74 -12.22
CA SER A 155 -0.93 9.88 -13.24
C SER A 155 -2.42 10.17 -13.43
N SER A 156 -3.15 10.48 -12.38
CA SER A 156 -4.56 10.88 -12.48
C SER A 156 -4.73 12.21 -13.23
N LEU A 157 -3.81 13.16 -13.02
CA LEU A 157 -3.82 14.45 -13.71
C LEU A 157 -3.42 14.35 -15.18
N LEU A 158 -2.42 13.53 -15.50
CA LEU A 158 -1.75 13.55 -16.80
C LEU A 158 -2.30 12.52 -17.79
N SER A 159 -2.94 11.43 -17.36
CA SER A 159 -3.35 10.35 -18.28
C SER A 159 -4.32 10.81 -19.35
N VAL A 160 -5.33 11.61 -19.00
CA VAL A 160 -6.31 12.12 -19.98
C VAL A 160 -5.70 13.19 -20.89
N PRO A 161 -4.96 14.22 -20.39
CA PRO A 161 -4.23 15.16 -21.27
C PRO A 161 -3.27 14.47 -22.25
N LEU A 162 -2.51 13.48 -21.79
CA LEU A 162 -1.61 12.69 -22.65
C LEU A 162 -2.36 11.94 -23.75
N TYR A 163 -3.50 11.35 -23.41
CA TYR A 163 -4.36 10.69 -24.37
C TYR A 163 -4.92 11.69 -25.39
N ARG A 164 -5.46 12.81 -24.94
CA ARG A 164 -6.05 13.84 -25.83
C ARG A 164 -5.01 14.47 -26.75
N SER A 165 -3.80 14.75 -26.25
CA SER A 165 -2.74 15.37 -27.05
C SER A 165 -2.13 14.42 -28.08
N SER A 166 -2.07 13.12 -27.76
CA SER A 166 -1.47 12.11 -28.65
C SER A 166 -2.48 11.40 -29.56
N GLY A 167 -3.77 11.43 -29.21
CA GLY A 167 -4.81 10.63 -29.85
C GLY A 167 -4.63 9.12 -29.71
N SER A 168 -3.70 8.66 -28.87
CA SER A 168 -3.25 7.28 -28.81
C SER A 168 -3.33 6.74 -27.38
N VAL A 169 -4.16 5.72 -27.17
CA VAL A 169 -4.21 4.94 -25.92
C VAL A 169 -2.86 4.30 -25.61
N GLN A 170 -2.16 3.83 -26.66
CA GLN A 170 -0.85 3.22 -26.55
C GLN A 170 0.15 4.14 -25.88
N LEU A 171 0.22 5.39 -26.32
CA LEU A 171 1.12 6.40 -25.75
C LEU A 171 0.70 6.79 -24.33
N ALA A 172 -0.60 7.02 -24.10
CA ALA A 172 -1.11 7.40 -22.77
C ALA A 172 -0.84 6.33 -21.71
N LEU A 173 -0.88 5.04 -22.06
CA LEU A 173 -0.58 3.94 -21.16
C LEU A 173 0.91 3.61 -21.10
N GLY A 174 1.62 3.65 -22.22
CA GLY A 174 3.01 3.26 -22.35
C GLY A 174 4.00 4.27 -21.77
N VAL A 175 3.65 5.56 -21.75
CA VAL A 175 4.54 6.62 -21.23
C VAL A 175 4.96 6.39 -19.77
N TRP A 176 4.12 5.74 -18.99
CA TRP A 176 4.42 5.40 -17.58
C TRP A 176 5.54 4.35 -17.45
N ALA A 177 5.93 3.69 -18.53
CA ALA A 177 7.12 2.84 -18.55
C ALA A 177 8.43 3.64 -18.47
N LEU A 178 8.44 4.92 -18.89
CA LEU A 178 9.64 5.76 -18.86
C LEU A 178 10.15 6.02 -17.42
N PRO A 179 9.32 6.52 -16.48
CA PRO A 179 9.76 6.68 -15.10
C PRO A 179 10.05 5.32 -14.43
N ALA A 180 9.43 4.22 -14.86
CA ALA A 180 9.74 2.88 -14.35
C ALA A 180 11.13 2.42 -14.86
N ALA A 181 11.45 2.62 -16.13
CA ALA A 181 12.78 2.35 -16.69
C ALA A 181 13.87 3.20 -16.01
N LEU A 182 13.57 4.49 -15.74
CA LEU A 182 14.48 5.33 -14.97
C LEU A 182 14.72 4.76 -13.56
N ALA A 183 13.69 4.25 -12.89
CA ALA A 183 13.86 3.60 -11.59
C ALA A 183 14.74 2.35 -11.68
N VAL A 184 14.64 1.55 -12.75
CA VAL A 184 15.56 0.42 -13.02
C VAL A 184 17.00 0.92 -13.10
N LEU A 185 17.25 1.96 -13.91
CA LEU A 185 18.60 2.51 -14.08
C LEU A 185 19.19 3.04 -12.76
N LEU A 186 18.39 3.73 -11.96
CA LEU A 186 18.79 4.24 -10.64
C LEU A 186 19.00 3.11 -9.62
N TRP A 187 18.42 1.92 -9.84
CA TRP A 187 18.60 0.76 -8.96
C TRP A 187 19.85 -0.06 -9.30
N LEU A 188 20.33 -0.06 -10.55
CA LEU A 188 21.49 -0.85 -10.99
C LEU A 188 22.75 -0.64 -10.13
N PRO A 189 23.15 0.58 -9.74
CA PRO A 189 24.30 0.78 -8.89
C PRO A 189 24.18 0.11 -7.51
N GLN A 190 22.96 -0.06 -6.99
CA GLN A 190 22.71 -0.67 -5.68
C GLN A 190 23.16 -2.15 -5.63
N LEU A 191 23.16 -2.86 -6.77
CA LEU A 191 23.65 -4.23 -6.86
C LEU A 191 25.17 -4.32 -6.64
N ARG A 192 25.93 -3.31 -7.09
CA ARG A 192 27.40 -3.29 -6.97
C ARG A 192 27.86 -3.00 -5.54
N TYR A 193 27.07 -2.23 -4.79
CA TYR A 193 27.44 -1.89 -3.41
C TYR A 193 27.32 -3.07 -2.45
N ARG A 194 26.47 -4.07 -2.76
CA ARG A 194 26.37 -5.31 -1.97
C ARG A 194 27.59 -6.21 -2.14
N ALA A 195 28.13 -6.33 -3.36
CA ALA A 195 29.28 -7.19 -3.66
C ALA A 195 30.55 -6.78 -2.88
N ALA A 196 30.63 -5.50 -2.48
CA ALA A 196 31.78 -4.95 -1.74
C ALA A 196 31.66 -5.07 -0.20
N GLY A 197 30.45 -5.36 0.33
CA GLY A 197 30.17 -5.38 1.77
C GLY A 197 29.88 -6.75 2.38
N GLN A 198 29.73 -7.78 1.56
CA GLN A 198 29.58 -9.17 2.02
C GLN A 198 30.77 -10.00 1.54
N ALA A 199 31.86 -9.96 2.32
CA ALA A 199 32.79 -11.08 2.29
C ALA A 199 32.00 -12.35 2.66
N PRO A 200 32.27 -13.53 2.03
CA PRO A 200 31.64 -14.77 2.43
C PRO A 200 31.96 -14.96 3.93
N ALA A 201 30.93 -15.07 4.75
CA ALA A 201 31.11 -15.56 6.10
C ALA A 201 31.80 -16.92 5.97
N ALA A 202 33.06 -16.98 6.42
CA ALA A 202 33.84 -18.19 6.46
C ALA A 202 33.00 -19.26 7.20
N ALA A 203 33.09 -20.48 6.70
CA ALA A 203 32.43 -21.67 7.24
C ALA A 203 33.06 -22.10 8.58
N ASP A 204 33.15 -21.17 9.54
CA ASP A 204 33.49 -21.49 10.92
C ASP A 204 32.24 -21.27 11.76
N GLY A 205 31.80 -22.37 12.37
CA GLY A 205 30.51 -22.58 13.04
C GLY A 205 30.26 -21.79 14.33
N THR A 206 30.58 -20.50 14.36
CA THR A 206 30.20 -19.58 15.44
C THR A 206 29.50 -18.37 14.80
N ALA A 207 28.19 -18.49 14.59
CA ALA A 207 27.35 -17.36 14.20
C ALA A 207 27.26 -16.39 15.40
N PRO A 208 27.69 -15.11 15.26
CA PRO A 208 27.26 -14.08 16.18
C PRO A 208 25.74 -13.90 15.98
N GLU A 209 24.99 -13.97 17.05
CA GLU A 209 23.57 -13.54 17.07
C GLU A 209 23.53 -12.09 16.54
N ALA A 210 23.09 -11.92 15.28
CA ALA A 210 22.84 -10.62 14.71
C ALA A 210 21.53 -10.10 15.30
N ASP A 211 21.65 -9.31 16.36
CA ASP A 211 20.59 -8.45 16.85
C ASP A 211 20.08 -7.59 15.70
N GLY A 212 18.86 -7.87 15.21
CA GLY A 212 18.16 -7.03 14.23
C GLY A 212 17.66 -7.70 12.95
N ALA A 213 17.93 -8.97 12.69
CA ALA A 213 17.11 -9.72 11.73
C ALA A 213 15.68 -9.81 12.28
N PRO A 214 14.60 -9.62 11.46
CA PRO A 214 13.29 -10.07 11.90
C PRO A 214 13.47 -11.57 12.21
N ALA A 215 13.32 -11.92 13.48
CA ALA A 215 13.41 -13.28 13.92
C ALA A 215 12.58 -14.13 12.95
N PRO A 216 13.09 -15.28 12.46
CA PRO A 216 12.27 -16.18 11.66
C PRO A 216 10.96 -16.30 12.39
N ALA A 217 9.83 -16.10 11.70
CA ALA A 217 8.51 -16.13 12.31
C ALA A 217 8.50 -17.34 13.22
N ARG A 218 8.76 -17.11 14.52
CA ARG A 218 8.82 -18.18 15.51
C ARG A 218 7.47 -18.85 15.39
N ALA A 219 7.45 -20.11 15.05
CA ALA A 219 6.26 -20.92 14.99
C ALA A 219 5.61 -20.89 16.40
N GLY A 220 4.74 -19.89 16.63
CA GLY A 220 4.26 -19.66 17.99
C GLY A 220 2.86 -19.10 18.07
N VAL A 221 2.56 -17.96 17.45
CA VAL A 221 1.21 -17.41 17.58
C VAL A 221 0.44 -17.59 16.29
N LYS A 222 -0.54 -18.48 16.37
CA LYS A 222 -1.57 -18.60 15.33
C LYS A 222 -2.51 -17.39 15.46
N VAL A 223 -2.07 -16.21 14.97
CA VAL A 223 -2.79 -14.92 15.10
C VAL A 223 -4.27 -15.04 14.67
N TYR A 224 -4.56 -15.86 13.68
CA TYR A 224 -5.91 -16.10 13.17
C TYR A 224 -6.90 -16.71 14.18
N ARG A 225 -6.43 -17.19 15.33
CA ARG A 225 -7.29 -17.74 16.40
C ARG A 225 -7.93 -16.67 17.27
N TYR A 226 -7.47 -15.43 17.18
CA TYR A 226 -7.94 -14.34 18.03
C TYR A 226 -8.94 -13.45 17.30
N ALA A 227 -10.06 -13.16 17.94
CA ALA A 227 -11.10 -12.28 17.37
C ALA A 227 -10.56 -10.88 17.00
N LEU A 228 -9.62 -10.36 17.79
CA LEU A 228 -8.97 -9.07 17.53
C LEU A 228 -8.25 -9.05 16.17
N THR A 229 -7.60 -10.15 15.78
CA THR A 229 -6.98 -10.27 14.46
C THR A 229 -8.00 -10.11 13.34
N TRP A 230 -9.15 -10.75 13.45
CA TRP A 230 -10.21 -10.65 12.45
C TRP A 230 -10.85 -9.27 12.42
N GLN A 231 -10.97 -8.59 13.57
CA GLN A 231 -11.45 -7.20 13.63
C GLN A 231 -10.52 -6.23 12.92
N VAL A 232 -9.21 -6.35 13.14
CA VAL A 232 -8.18 -5.57 12.44
C VAL A 232 -8.16 -5.91 10.94
N THR A 233 -8.26 -7.19 10.59
CA THR A 233 -8.30 -7.67 9.20
C THR A 233 -9.55 -7.18 8.47
N ALA A 234 -10.71 -7.24 9.10
CA ALA A 234 -11.96 -6.73 8.53
C ALA A 234 -11.90 -5.22 8.30
N PHE A 235 -11.39 -4.45 9.26
CA PHE A 235 -11.22 -3.01 9.09
C PHE A 235 -10.25 -2.70 7.93
N MET A 236 -9.09 -3.38 7.87
CA MET A 236 -8.11 -3.20 6.77
C MET A 236 -8.70 -3.60 5.42
N GLY A 237 -9.43 -4.71 5.34
CA GLY A 237 -10.03 -5.21 4.11
C GLY A 237 -11.15 -4.32 3.59
N LEU A 238 -12.07 -3.91 4.46
CA LEU A 238 -13.19 -3.04 4.11
C LEU A 238 -12.74 -1.63 3.73
N GLN A 239 -11.79 -1.04 4.49
CA GLN A 239 -11.15 0.22 4.13
C GLN A 239 -10.53 0.15 2.72
N SER A 240 -9.76 -0.91 2.46
CA SER A 240 -9.13 -1.09 1.15
C SER A 240 -10.16 -1.33 0.05
N LEU A 241 -11.23 -2.07 0.32
CA LEU A 241 -12.34 -2.29 -0.61
C LEU A 241 -12.98 -0.97 -1.03
N LEU A 242 -13.38 -0.15 -0.06
CA LEU A 242 -14.00 1.16 -0.32
C LEU A 242 -13.04 2.09 -1.08
N TYR A 243 -11.77 2.09 -0.69
CA TYR A 243 -10.74 2.89 -1.36
C TYR A 243 -10.54 2.49 -2.83
N TYR A 244 -10.34 1.19 -3.10
CA TYR A 244 -10.10 0.72 -4.47
C TYR A 244 -11.35 0.78 -5.34
N ALA A 245 -12.55 0.61 -4.77
CA ALA A 245 -13.80 0.85 -5.48
C ALA A 245 -13.93 2.32 -5.91
N ALA A 246 -13.71 3.26 -4.99
CA ALA A 246 -13.71 4.69 -5.30
C ALA A 246 -12.60 5.06 -6.31
N LEU A 247 -11.37 4.60 -6.09
CA LEU A 247 -10.23 4.83 -6.98
C LEU A 247 -10.54 4.43 -8.43
N SER A 248 -11.23 3.30 -8.62
CA SER A 248 -11.48 2.72 -9.93
C SER A 248 -12.68 3.37 -10.63
N TRP A 249 -13.73 3.69 -9.89
CA TRP A 249 -15.00 4.08 -10.51
C TRP A 249 -15.36 5.55 -10.37
N LEU A 250 -14.74 6.28 -9.45
CA LEU A 250 -15.03 7.71 -9.25
C LEU A 250 -14.89 8.55 -10.53
N PRO A 251 -13.84 8.37 -11.38
CA PRO A 251 -13.74 9.09 -12.63
C PRO A 251 -14.89 8.77 -13.60
N THR A 252 -15.29 7.51 -13.71
CA THR A 252 -16.42 7.11 -14.57
C THR A 252 -17.74 7.66 -14.04
N ILE A 253 -17.96 7.64 -12.72
CA ILE A 253 -19.15 8.24 -12.09
C ILE A 253 -19.28 9.72 -12.47
N PHE A 254 -18.21 10.49 -12.41
CA PHE A 254 -18.25 11.92 -12.78
C PHE A 254 -18.44 12.12 -14.27
N GLN A 255 -17.84 11.28 -15.12
CA GLN A 255 -18.05 11.36 -16.56
C GLN A 255 -19.49 11.02 -16.96
N ASP A 256 -20.10 10.01 -16.36
CA ASP A 256 -21.50 9.64 -16.56
C ASP A 256 -22.46 10.73 -16.06
N ARG A 257 -22.05 11.53 -15.10
CA ARG A 257 -22.78 12.70 -14.60
C ARG A 257 -22.61 13.96 -15.46
N GLY A 258 -21.76 13.90 -16.51
CA GLY A 258 -21.54 15.00 -17.46
C GLY A 258 -20.26 15.80 -17.29
N ASP A 259 -19.40 15.43 -16.34
CA ASP A 259 -18.07 16.05 -16.20
C ASP A 259 -17.14 15.61 -17.33
N SER A 260 -16.18 16.47 -17.67
CA SER A 260 -15.13 16.10 -18.62
C SER A 260 -14.19 15.05 -18.01
N ALA A 261 -13.60 14.18 -18.85
CA ALA A 261 -12.60 13.20 -18.40
C ALA A 261 -11.40 13.87 -17.68
N VAL A 262 -11.01 15.09 -18.08
CA VAL A 262 -9.96 15.87 -17.42
C VAL A 262 -10.40 16.27 -16.02
N THR A 263 -11.62 16.79 -15.87
CA THR A 263 -12.19 17.15 -14.55
C THR A 263 -12.26 15.93 -13.64
N ALA A 264 -12.73 14.80 -14.16
CA ALA A 264 -12.79 13.53 -13.41
C ALA A 264 -11.40 13.06 -12.94
N GLY A 265 -10.38 13.17 -13.78
CA GLY A 265 -8.99 12.89 -13.40
C GLY A 265 -8.45 13.84 -12.32
N ASN A 266 -8.77 15.14 -12.43
CA ASN A 266 -8.39 16.15 -11.43
C ASN A 266 -9.07 15.88 -10.08
N LEU A 267 -10.33 15.47 -10.07
CA LEU A 267 -11.05 15.07 -8.86
C LEU A 267 -10.41 13.84 -8.21
N LEU A 268 -10.04 12.85 -9.01
CA LEU A 268 -9.31 11.68 -8.46
C LEU A 268 -7.95 12.08 -7.85
N ALA A 269 -7.23 12.99 -8.47
CA ALA A 269 -5.98 13.54 -7.93
C ALA A 269 -6.23 14.27 -6.60
N LEU A 270 -7.30 15.06 -6.49
CA LEU A 270 -7.70 15.76 -5.27
C LEU A 270 -8.01 14.79 -4.13
N MET A 271 -8.70 13.67 -4.42
CA MET A 271 -8.88 12.58 -3.47
C MET A 271 -7.52 12.05 -2.96
N GLY A 272 -6.56 11.88 -3.86
CA GLY A 272 -5.19 11.44 -3.53
C GLY A 272 -4.46 12.41 -2.59
N VAL A 273 -4.63 13.73 -2.78
CA VAL A 273 -4.05 14.77 -1.90
C VAL A 273 -4.61 14.65 -0.47
N GLY A 274 -5.94 14.57 -0.34
CA GLY A 274 -6.59 14.39 0.97
C GLY A 274 -6.15 13.09 1.66
N ASN A 275 -6.07 12.00 0.90
CA ASN A 275 -5.63 10.70 1.39
C ASN A 275 -4.18 10.73 1.91
N LEU A 276 -3.25 11.34 1.18
CA LEU A 276 -1.86 11.47 1.59
C LEU A 276 -1.75 12.23 2.92
N ALA A 277 -2.37 13.40 3.02
CA ALA A 277 -2.24 14.27 4.19
C ALA A 277 -2.65 13.53 5.46
N THR A 278 -3.80 12.87 5.45
CA THR A 278 -4.35 12.24 6.67
C THR A 278 -3.76 10.87 6.97
N SER A 279 -3.35 10.10 5.96
CA SER A 279 -2.65 8.83 6.19
C SER A 279 -1.33 8.99 6.96
N LEU A 280 -0.69 10.16 6.87
CA LEU A 280 0.52 10.49 7.64
C LEU A 280 0.20 11.08 9.02
N ILE A 281 -0.84 11.90 9.12
CA ILE A 281 -1.18 12.63 10.35
C ILE A 281 -1.91 11.73 11.36
N VAL A 282 -2.85 10.92 10.89
CA VAL A 282 -3.76 10.17 11.77
C VAL A 282 -3.07 9.13 12.64
N PRO A 283 -2.05 8.38 12.19
CA PRO A 283 -1.29 7.48 13.07
C PRO A 283 -0.65 8.19 14.26
N VAL A 284 -0.15 9.42 14.05
CA VAL A 284 0.44 10.24 15.13
C VAL A 284 -0.62 10.66 16.14
N LEU A 285 -1.80 11.08 15.68
CA LEU A 285 -2.93 11.41 16.55
C LEU A 285 -3.47 10.18 17.29
N ALA A 286 -3.53 9.04 16.62
CA ALA A 286 -3.97 7.77 17.19
C ALA A 286 -3.06 7.29 18.32
N HIS A 287 -1.75 7.49 18.18
CA HIS A 287 -0.77 7.13 19.21
C HIS A 287 -0.98 7.90 20.52
N ARG A 288 -1.48 9.13 20.45
CA ARG A 288 -1.73 9.99 21.63
C ARG A 288 -3.03 9.67 22.37
N ARG A 289 -3.84 8.72 21.88
CA ARG A 289 -5.16 8.42 22.45
C ARG A 289 -5.23 6.98 22.95
N PRO A 290 -5.79 6.71 24.14
CA PRO A 290 -5.94 5.36 24.66
C PRO A 290 -6.94 4.53 23.82
N SER A 291 -7.96 5.16 23.25
CA SER A 291 -8.93 4.55 22.37
C SER A 291 -9.03 5.35 21.07
N GLN A 292 -9.00 4.63 19.94
CA GLN A 292 -9.04 5.23 18.61
C GLN A 292 -10.47 5.37 18.05
N ARG A 293 -11.50 4.95 18.80
CA ARG A 293 -12.92 5.04 18.39
C ARG A 293 -13.32 6.47 17.99
N GLY A 294 -12.81 7.47 18.72
CA GLY A 294 -13.05 8.89 18.43
C GLY A 294 -12.40 9.39 17.12
N LEU A 295 -11.52 8.61 16.49
CA LEU A 295 -10.99 8.87 15.15
C LEU A 295 -11.71 8.02 14.09
N VAL A 296 -12.11 6.80 14.43
CA VAL A 296 -12.84 5.90 13.53
C VAL A 296 -14.16 6.52 13.10
N VAL A 297 -14.97 6.99 14.06
CA VAL A 297 -16.32 7.51 13.78
C VAL A 297 -16.32 8.66 12.76
N PRO A 298 -15.58 9.78 12.96
CA PRO A 298 -15.58 10.87 11.99
C PRO A 298 -15.00 10.45 10.63
N SER A 299 -14.02 9.53 10.59
CA SER A 299 -13.46 9.02 9.33
C SER A 299 -14.51 8.26 8.53
N LEU A 300 -15.34 7.43 9.16
CA LEU A 300 -16.37 6.66 8.45
C LEU A 300 -17.60 7.50 8.10
N ILE A 301 -17.97 8.46 8.95
CA ILE A 301 -19.02 9.45 8.60
C ILE A 301 -18.56 10.25 7.38
N GLY A 302 -17.32 10.72 7.36
CA GLY A 302 -16.78 11.45 6.21
C GLY A 302 -16.66 10.58 4.95
N THR A 303 -16.29 9.30 5.08
CA THR A 303 -16.30 8.36 3.94
C THR A 303 -17.71 8.20 3.37
N ALA A 304 -18.71 7.96 4.21
CA ALA A 304 -20.10 7.82 3.76
C ALA A 304 -20.63 9.12 3.15
N ALA A 305 -20.38 10.27 3.78
CA ALA A 305 -20.77 11.57 3.26
C ALA A 305 -20.07 11.91 1.92
N GLY A 306 -18.76 11.63 1.82
CA GLY A 306 -17.98 11.83 0.60
C GLY A 306 -18.47 10.96 -0.56
N LEU A 307 -18.77 9.68 -0.32
CA LEU A 307 -19.36 8.79 -1.32
C LEU A 307 -20.76 9.27 -1.76
N ALA A 308 -21.65 9.57 -0.81
CA ALA A 308 -22.99 10.05 -1.09
C ALA A 308 -22.98 11.40 -1.82
N GLY A 309 -22.16 12.35 -1.38
CA GLY A 309 -21.99 13.64 -2.01
C GLY A 309 -21.38 13.55 -3.41
N SER A 310 -20.44 12.65 -3.64
CA SER A 310 -19.85 12.44 -4.97
C SER A 310 -20.86 11.95 -5.99
N LEU A 311 -21.94 11.27 -5.59
CA LEU A 311 -22.97 10.78 -6.50
C LEU A 311 -24.20 11.68 -6.53
N TRP A 312 -24.70 12.14 -5.39
CA TRP A 312 -26.03 12.77 -5.30
C TRP A 312 -26.01 14.31 -5.20
N ALA A 313 -24.89 14.88 -4.74
CA ALA A 313 -24.80 16.34 -4.64
C ALA A 313 -24.58 17.00 -6.02
N PRO A 314 -24.88 18.30 -6.18
CA PRO A 314 -24.62 19.02 -7.42
C PRO A 314 -23.13 18.95 -7.85
N LEU A 315 -22.86 18.82 -9.16
CA LEU A 315 -21.50 18.69 -9.71
C LEU A 315 -20.56 19.82 -9.27
N GLY A 316 -21.07 21.05 -9.15
CA GLY A 316 -20.27 22.19 -8.66
C GLY A 316 -19.69 22.00 -7.25
N SER A 317 -20.26 21.09 -6.43
CA SER A 317 -19.75 20.77 -5.11
C SER A 317 -18.82 19.54 -5.10
N ALA A 318 -18.60 18.88 -6.23
CA ALA A 318 -17.80 17.67 -6.36
C ALA A 318 -16.40 17.78 -5.72
N PRO A 319 -15.63 18.88 -5.90
CA PRO A 319 -14.31 19.01 -5.27
C PRO A 319 -14.35 18.90 -3.74
N PHE A 320 -15.39 19.46 -3.11
CA PHE A 320 -15.57 19.39 -1.66
C PHE A 320 -15.79 17.94 -1.20
N TRP A 321 -16.74 17.24 -1.83
CA TRP A 321 -17.08 15.87 -1.44
C TRP A 321 -15.95 14.87 -1.68
N VAL A 322 -15.23 15.04 -2.80
CA VAL A 322 -14.07 14.21 -3.14
C VAL A 322 -12.91 14.46 -2.18
N LEU A 323 -12.69 15.71 -1.76
CA LEU A 323 -11.69 16.02 -0.73
C LEU A 323 -12.07 15.41 0.62
N VAL A 324 -13.34 15.51 1.03
CA VAL A 324 -13.87 14.85 2.25
C VAL A 324 -13.64 13.34 2.17
N LEU A 325 -13.92 12.71 1.02
CA LEU A 325 -13.69 11.29 0.79
C LEU A 325 -12.20 10.95 0.91
N GLY A 326 -11.32 11.73 0.28
CA GLY A 326 -9.88 11.53 0.33
C GLY A 326 -9.31 11.64 1.74
N VAL A 327 -9.66 12.69 2.47
CA VAL A 327 -9.28 12.91 3.88
C VAL A 327 -9.75 11.75 4.76
N SER A 328 -10.96 11.29 4.57
CA SER A 328 -11.56 10.21 5.36
C SER A 328 -10.91 8.85 5.05
N GLN A 329 -10.70 8.54 3.79
CA GLN A 329 -10.05 7.29 3.36
C GLN A 329 -8.58 7.23 3.78
N GLY A 330 -7.85 8.36 3.74
CA GLY A 330 -6.50 8.44 4.26
C GLY A 330 -6.45 8.24 5.77
N SER A 331 -7.45 8.75 6.49
CA SER A 331 -7.60 8.53 7.93
C SER A 331 -7.83 7.05 8.25
N CYS A 332 -8.71 6.37 7.51
CA CYS A 332 -8.98 4.94 7.67
C CYS A 332 -7.72 4.10 7.36
N LEU A 333 -6.96 4.44 6.30
CA LEU A 333 -5.69 3.77 6.00
C LEU A 333 -4.68 3.95 7.13
N GLY A 334 -4.52 5.18 7.63
CA GLY A 334 -3.64 5.47 8.76
C GLY A 334 -4.02 4.69 10.02
N LEU A 335 -5.32 4.59 10.33
CA LEU A 335 -5.83 3.79 11.44
C LEU A 335 -5.60 2.29 11.24
N ALA A 336 -5.80 1.77 10.03
CA ALA A 336 -5.57 0.36 9.72
C ALA A 336 -4.11 -0.04 9.97
N ILE A 337 -3.15 0.77 9.49
CA ILE A 337 -1.72 0.58 9.75
C ILE A 337 -1.42 0.67 11.24
N PHE A 338 -2.00 1.67 11.91
CA PHE A 338 -1.83 1.85 13.35
C PHE A 338 -2.34 0.64 14.15
N PHE A 339 -3.51 0.10 13.81
CA PHE A 339 -4.07 -1.07 14.51
C PHE A 339 -3.17 -2.30 14.36
N MET A 340 -2.62 -2.56 13.17
CA MET A 340 -1.70 -3.67 12.96
C MET A 340 -0.46 -3.61 13.87
N LEU A 341 0.00 -2.42 14.20
CA LEU A 341 1.16 -2.20 15.07
C LEU A 341 0.76 -2.14 16.56
N ALA A 342 -0.28 -1.40 16.90
CA ALA A 342 -0.65 -1.11 18.29
C ALA A 342 -1.37 -2.27 18.98
N ARG A 343 -1.96 -3.20 18.23
CA ARG A 343 -2.65 -4.39 18.77
C ARG A 343 -1.72 -5.59 18.96
N ALA A 344 -0.47 -5.47 18.55
CA ALA A 344 0.58 -6.47 18.75
C ALA A 344 1.44 -6.11 19.97
N PRO A 345 1.76 -7.06 20.85
CA PRO A 345 2.60 -6.83 22.03
C PRO A 345 4.08 -6.71 21.68
N ASP A 346 4.50 -7.31 20.57
CA ASP A 346 5.90 -7.34 20.11
C ASP A 346 6.01 -7.28 18.58
N ALA A 347 7.23 -7.08 18.07
CA ALA A 347 7.50 -6.93 16.64
C ALA A 347 7.18 -8.20 15.82
N GLY A 348 7.33 -9.40 16.40
CA GLY A 348 7.05 -10.67 15.74
C GLY A 348 5.55 -10.86 15.51
N VAL A 349 4.75 -10.59 16.55
CA VAL A 349 3.28 -10.60 16.45
C VAL A 349 2.79 -9.50 15.51
N ALA A 350 3.40 -8.30 15.55
CA ALA A 350 3.05 -7.20 14.63
C ALA A 350 3.30 -7.58 13.16
N ALA A 351 4.43 -8.22 12.87
CA ALA A 351 4.72 -8.71 11.52
C ALA A 351 3.72 -9.77 11.07
N SER A 352 3.37 -10.71 11.94
CA SER A 352 2.40 -11.78 11.64
C SER A 352 0.98 -11.23 11.43
N LEU A 353 0.55 -10.30 12.30
CA LEU A 353 -0.74 -9.63 12.19
C LEU A 353 -0.83 -8.79 10.91
N SER A 354 0.21 -8.02 10.59
CA SER A 354 0.27 -7.19 9.39
C SER A 354 0.23 -8.05 8.12
N ALA A 355 1.02 -9.13 8.08
CA ALA A 355 1.03 -10.04 6.94
C ALA A 355 -0.35 -10.69 6.73
N PHE A 356 -0.98 -11.18 7.79
CA PHE A 356 -2.31 -11.77 7.72
C PHE A 356 -3.38 -10.76 7.31
N ALA A 357 -3.43 -9.60 7.99
CA ALA A 357 -4.43 -8.58 7.73
C ALA A 357 -4.34 -8.00 6.31
N GLN A 358 -3.13 -7.80 5.79
CA GLN A 358 -2.94 -7.31 4.44
C GLN A 358 -3.25 -8.38 3.38
N SER A 359 -2.79 -9.62 3.56
CA SER A 359 -3.06 -10.68 2.57
C SER A 359 -4.57 -10.96 2.45
N VAL A 360 -5.23 -11.25 3.57
CA VAL A 360 -6.68 -11.50 3.59
C VAL A 360 -7.45 -10.23 3.23
N GLY A 361 -7.03 -9.07 3.74
CA GLY A 361 -7.67 -7.79 3.49
C GLY A 361 -7.65 -7.40 2.01
N TYR A 362 -6.54 -7.57 1.31
CA TYR A 362 -6.49 -7.26 -0.13
C TYR A 362 -7.29 -8.25 -0.98
N LEU A 363 -7.38 -9.51 -0.59
CA LEU A 363 -8.29 -10.46 -1.27
C LEU A 363 -9.76 -10.01 -1.13
N VAL A 364 -10.18 -9.60 0.06
CA VAL A 364 -11.52 -9.02 0.28
C VAL A 364 -11.67 -7.71 -0.52
N ALA A 365 -10.65 -6.86 -0.50
CA ALA A 365 -10.67 -5.56 -1.18
C ALA A 365 -10.83 -5.70 -2.70
N SER A 366 -10.33 -6.77 -3.31
CA SER A 366 -10.46 -6.99 -4.75
C SER A 366 -11.91 -7.15 -5.22
N ALA A 367 -12.81 -7.55 -4.32
CA ALA A 367 -14.23 -7.59 -4.61
C ALA A 367 -14.85 -6.20 -4.85
N GLY A 368 -14.28 -5.13 -4.27
CA GLY A 368 -14.81 -3.77 -4.39
C GLY A 368 -14.96 -3.30 -5.83
N PRO A 369 -13.85 -3.11 -6.58
CA PRO A 369 -13.92 -2.69 -7.98
C PRO A 369 -14.74 -3.65 -8.86
N LEU A 370 -14.63 -4.95 -8.61
CA LEU A 370 -15.32 -5.97 -9.38
C LEU A 370 -16.86 -5.90 -9.19
N VAL A 371 -17.31 -5.95 -7.94
CA VAL A 371 -18.75 -5.98 -7.63
C VAL A 371 -19.42 -4.67 -8.00
N VAL A 372 -18.78 -3.52 -7.71
CA VAL A 372 -19.31 -2.19 -8.06
C VAL A 372 -19.52 -2.08 -9.57
N GLY A 373 -18.53 -2.48 -10.37
CA GLY A 373 -18.68 -2.40 -11.82
C GLY A 373 -19.68 -3.40 -12.40
N LEU A 374 -19.76 -4.62 -11.85
CA LEU A 374 -20.77 -5.61 -12.26
C LEU A 374 -22.20 -5.14 -11.91
N LEU A 375 -22.41 -4.58 -10.73
CA LEU A 375 -23.70 -4.01 -10.33
C LEU A 375 -24.10 -2.83 -11.22
N HIS A 376 -23.14 -1.96 -11.54
CA HIS A 376 -23.40 -0.86 -12.47
C HIS A 376 -23.77 -1.39 -13.86
N SER A 377 -23.05 -2.36 -14.40
CA SER A 377 -23.34 -2.94 -15.71
C SER A 377 -24.68 -3.66 -15.78
N ALA A 378 -25.11 -4.26 -14.67
CA ALA A 378 -26.38 -4.97 -14.59
C ALA A 378 -27.60 -4.04 -14.42
N THR A 379 -27.41 -2.88 -13.77
CA THR A 379 -28.53 -1.96 -13.41
C THR A 379 -28.56 -0.69 -14.25
N GLY A 380 -27.47 -0.36 -14.97
CA GLY A 380 -27.33 0.92 -15.68
C GLY A 380 -27.29 2.13 -14.74
N SER A 381 -27.12 1.94 -13.43
CA SER A 381 -27.18 2.99 -12.42
C SER A 381 -26.10 2.85 -11.37
N TRP A 382 -25.62 3.99 -10.85
CA TRP A 382 -24.66 4.03 -9.74
C TRP A 382 -25.31 3.97 -8.35
N ASN A 383 -26.67 4.01 -8.26
CA ASN A 383 -27.36 4.04 -6.97
C ASN A 383 -27.17 2.74 -6.18
N LEU A 384 -27.36 1.57 -6.82
CA LEU A 384 -27.21 0.28 -6.14
C LEU A 384 -25.75 0.02 -5.70
N PRO A 385 -24.73 0.24 -6.55
CA PRO A 385 -23.34 0.22 -6.11
C PRO A 385 -23.05 1.12 -4.92
N LEU A 386 -23.57 2.36 -4.91
CA LEU A 386 -23.35 3.28 -3.79
C LEU A 386 -24.00 2.79 -2.50
N VAL A 387 -25.25 2.30 -2.55
CA VAL A 387 -25.92 1.75 -1.37
C VAL A 387 -25.11 0.58 -0.80
N LEU A 388 -24.58 -0.29 -1.66
CA LEU A 388 -23.68 -1.36 -1.21
C LEU A 388 -22.44 -0.80 -0.49
N LEU A 389 -21.78 0.20 -1.07
CA LEU A 389 -20.59 0.82 -0.44
C LEU A 389 -20.94 1.47 0.90
N LEU A 390 -22.10 2.10 1.04
CA LEU A 390 -22.58 2.66 2.32
C LEU A 390 -22.85 1.58 3.37
N VAL A 391 -23.41 0.45 2.98
CA VAL A 391 -23.59 -0.72 3.87
C VAL A 391 -22.24 -1.28 4.31
N LEU A 392 -21.28 -1.39 3.39
CA LEU A 392 -19.93 -1.83 3.72
C LEU A 392 -19.18 -0.81 4.60
N CYS A 393 -19.44 0.48 4.43
CA CYS A 393 -18.93 1.54 5.31
C CYS A 393 -19.46 1.38 6.75
N ALA A 394 -20.75 1.01 6.91
CA ALA A 394 -21.31 0.70 8.24
C ALA A 394 -20.66 -0.57 8.85
N ALA A 395 -20.39 -1.59 8.05
CA ALA A 395 -19.66 -2.77 8.50
C ALA A 395 -18.20 -2.44 8.89
N GLU A 396 -17.53 -1.57 8.13
CA GLU A 396 -16.21 -1.05 8.47
C GLU A 396 -16.23 -0.26 9.79
N LEU A 397 -17.28 0.55 10.01
CA LEU A 397 -17.46 1.27 11.27
C LEU A 397 -17.53 0.30 12.45
N ALA A 398 -18.33 -0.76 12.35
CA ALA A 398 -18.43 -1.79 13.38
C ALA A 398 -17.06 -2.46 13.66
N ALA A 399 -16.35 -2.87 12.59
CA ALA A 399 -15.00 -3.44 12.71
C ALA A 399 -14.01 -2.47 13.34
N GLY A 400 -14.05 -1.18 12.94
CA GLY A 400 -13.18 -0.13 13.46
C GLY A 400 -13.46 0.20 14.94
N LEU A 401 -14.71 0.21 15.36
CA LEU A 401 -15.09 0.38 16.77
C LEU A 401 -14.61 -0.80 17.64
N LEU A 402 -14.60 -2.01 17.10
CA LEU A 402 -14.07 -3.19 17.77
C LEU A 402 -12.54 -3.20 17.82
N ALA A 403 -11.87 -2.93 16.71
CA ALA A 403 -10.42 -2.84 16.63
C ALA A 403 -9.84 -1.61 17.37
N GLY A 404 -10.61 -0.54 17.52
CA GLY A 404 -10.22 0.71 18.19
C GLY A 404 -10.22 0.64 19.73
N ARG A 405 -10.55 -0.51 20.35
CA ARG A 405 -10.47 -0.73 21.80
C ARG A 405 -9.02 -0.85 22.24
N PRO A 406 -8.66 -0.46 23.46
CA PRO A 406 -7.29 -0.58 24.01
C PRO A 406 -6.99 -2.05 24.40
N LEU A 407 -6.98 -2.94 23.41
CA LEU A 407 -6.69 -4.37 23.57
C LEU A 407 -5.44 -4.73 22.77
N GLN A 408 -4.69 -5.74 23.22
CA GLN A 408 -3.56 -6.31 22.52
C GLN A 408 -3.69 -7.82 22.42
N LEU A 409 -3.03 -8.41 21.43
CA LEU A 409 -2.87 -9.85 21.31
C LEU A 409 -1.92 -10.36 22.42
N PRO A 410 -2.00 -11.65 22.82
CA PRO A 410 -1.06 -12.21 23.77
C PRO A 410 0.38 -12.19 23.22
N SER A 411 1.36 -11.97 24.11
CA SER A 411 2.79 -12.09 23.78
C SER A 411 3.21 -13.54 23.64
N VAL A 412 4.16 -13.81 22.76
CA VAL A 412 4.81 -15.13 22.61
C VAL A 412 5.94 -15.30 23.62
N THR A 413 6.44 -14.21 24.17
CA THR A 413 7.54 -14.23 25.12
C THR A 413 7.00 -14.71 26.47
N PRO A 414 7.50 -15.81 27.04
CA PRO A 414 7.18 -16.13 28.42
C PRO A 414 7.58 -14.95 29.32
N PRO A 415 6.84 -14.67 30.39
CA PRO A 415 7.24 -13.66 31.34
C PRO A 415 8.67 -13.96 31.80
N PRO A 416 9.51 -12.93 32.00
CA PRO A 416 10.86 -13.13 32.53
C PRO A 416 10.74 -13.98 33.80
N ALA A 417 11.59 -15.01 33.88
CA ALA A 417 11.65 -15.85 35.07
C ALA A 417 11.80 -14.95 36.28
N PRO A 418 11.03 -15.16 37.36
CA PRO A 418 11.16 -14.35 38.54
C PRO A 418 12.63 -14.35 38.97
N GLU A 419 13.21 -13.16 39.08
CA GLU A 419 14.59 -12.97 39.55
C GLU A 419 14.73 -13.83 40.83
N ALA A 420 15.63 -14.81 40.76
CA ALA A 420 15.97 -15.62 41.93
C ALA A 420 16.40 -14.65 43.03
N ARG A 421 15.54 -14.44 44.03
CA ARG A 421 15.89 -13.66 45.22
C ARG A 421 17.20 -14.20 45.74
N ASN A 422 18.26 -13.45 45.53
CA ASN A 422 19.58 -13.70 46.09
C ASN A 422 19.45 -13.63 47.60
N THR A 423 19.07 -14.75 48.21
CA THR A 423 19.18 -14.93 49.67
C THR A 423 20.66 -15.07 49.98
N THR A 424 21.36 -13.93 50.06
CA THR A 424 22.65 -13.87 50.74
C THR A 424 22.42 -14.30 52.19
N ARG A 425 22.69 -15.59 52.46
CA ARG A 425 22.89 -16.05 53.83
C ARG A 425 24.04 -15.23 54.41
N VAL A 426 23.73 -14.34 55.29
CA VAL A 426 24.69 -13.75 56.22
C VAL A 426 25.06 -14.88 57.19
N SER A 427 26.21 -15.52 56.92
CA SER A 427 26.84 -16.41 57.90
C SER A 427 27.45 -15.50 58.97
N GLY A 428 26.73 -15.31 60.08
CA GLY A 428 27.30 -14.77 61.28
C GLY A 428 28.27 -15.76 61.89
N THR A 429 29.53 -15.40 61.94
CA THR A 429 30.52 -16.00 62.85
C THR A 429 30.51 -15.20 64.13
N GLY A 430 30.08 -15.82 65.20
CA GLY A 430 30.32 -15.43 66.58
C GLY A 430 31.70 -15.84 67.03
#